data_226452424b348b60bbfb70e5b67c0f13
#
_entry.id   226452424b348b60bbfb70e5b67c0f13
#
_cell.length_a   1.000
_cell.length_b   1.000
_cell.length_c   1.000
_cell.angle_alpha   90.00
_cell.angle_beta   90.00
_cell.angle_gamma   90.00
#
_symmetry.space_group_name_H-M   'P 1'
#
loop_
_entity.id
_entity.type
_entity.pdbx_description
1 polymer ?
#
loop_
_entity_poly.entity_id
_entity_poly.type
_entity_poly.pdbx_seq_one_letter_code
_entity_poly.pdbx_strand_id
1 'polypeptide(L)'
;EYNDAMFSMHVEVTPNTPYRVTCMVKTENVENEDATSEGGAHICSATTQERSRAITGTNDWQEMTFMFNSKNETEVDIGFRLGGFDTLSKGKVWFSDFKMEKGVATTSNIWNMACFIFPNIDVNVDINGKTQHVSLQMSDDDIATIQTNLLRFKSSIKELSNEKMIINYDSYVINEPIKTLSHDEDNGFFVSASDVYEYINSYVEEKEYDHIYVAFRMADTQMGENILVNDWIGLGGMDYYGIGFSNIRMPDDRNNLVYKFNYRINTFPEEVFIHEFLHTLERNSQEYNYEIPELHNYAKYGYTEDAREGLKKWYIAYMNKTIKYNGTYIGLPEDIYTKKPVHASNFKYGLPMDSFEEPKGVIEVTQSIISRIKKLFKSRPVKIEQEQNYLTIVEGDTKWKFQTLTIIYQKNL
;
A
#
# COMPACT_ATOMS: atom_id res chain seq x y z
N GLU A 1 -13.16 -9.10 -23.05
CA GLU A 1 -12.68 -10.19 -22.19
C GLU A 1 -11.93 -9.60 -21.02
N TYR A 2 -12.19 -10.11 -19.82
CA TYR A 2 -11.44 -9.72 -18.62
C TYR A 2 -10.06 -10.38 -18.65
N ASN A 3 -9.04 -9.62 -18.30
CA ASN A 3 -7.66 -10.08 -18.33
C ASN A 3 -6.80 -9.25 -17.37
N ASP A 4 -5.59 -9.71 -17.15
CA ASP A 4 -4.52 -8.96 -16.50
C ASP A 4 -3.39 -8.80 -17.51
N ALA A 5 -3.23 -7.59 -18.02
CA ALA A 5 -2.26 -7.27 -19.06
C ALA A 5 -1.26 -6.22 -18.59
N MET A 6 0.01 -6.52 -18.70
CA MET A 6 1.09 -5.62 -18.29
C MET A 6 2.13 -5.48 -19.39
N PHE A 7 2.54 -4.25 -19.63
CA PHE A 7 3.77 -3.91 -20.35
C PHE A 7 4.81 -3.46 -19.33
N SER A 8 5.99 -4.05 -19.28
CA SER A 8 7.03 -3.70 -18.33
C SER A 8 8.30 -3.21 -19.00
N MET A 9 8.99 -2.34 -18.30
CA MET A 9 10.34 -1.84 -18.66
C MET A 9 11.30 -2.25 -17.54
N HIS A 10 12.41 -2.84 -17.91
CA HIS A 10 13.50 -3.15 -17.01
C HIS A 10 14.39 -1.91 -16.83
N VAL A 11 14.63 -1.50 -15.57
CA VAL A 11 15.35 -0.26 -15.25
C VAL A 11 16.41 -0.54 -14.19
N GLU A 12 17.66 -0.12 -14.43
CA GLU A 12 18.71 -0.12 -13.43
C GLU A 12 18.44 0.96 -12.37
N VAL A 13 18.56 0.61 -11.11
CA VAL A 13 18.33 1.50 -9.98
C VAL A 13 19.47 1.44 -8.97
N THR A 14 19.58 2.47 -8.16
CA THR A 14 20.48 2.48 -7.00
C THR A 14 19.73 1.93 -5.79
N PRO A 15 20.27 0.99 -5.02
CA PRO A 15 19.62 0.49 -3.82
C PRO A 15 19.25 1.59 -2.83
N ASN A 16 18.19 1.36 -2.07
CA ASN A 16 17.65 2.24 -1.02
C ASN A 16 17.46 3.69 -1.48
N THR A 17 16.90 3.85 -2.66
CA THR A 17 16.75 5.15 -3.33
C THR A 17 15.30 5.38 -3.72
N PRO A 18 14.71 6.55 -3.38
CA PRO A 18 13.39 6.95 -3.85
C PRO A 18 13.38 7.19 -5.36
N TYR A 19 12.35 6.71 -6.01
CA TYR A 19 12.08 6.97 -7.43
C TYR A 19 10.64 7.45 -7.60
N ARG A 20 10.44 8.37 -8.55
CA ARG A 20 9.14 8.84 -9.00
C ARG A 20 8.99 8.56 -10.48
N VAL A 21 7.93 7.85 -10.81
CA VAL A 21 7.52 7.56 -12.19
C VAL A 21 6.28 8.35 -12.50
N THR A 22 6.27 9.08 -13.61
CA THR A 22 5.08 9.77 -14.10
C THR A 22 4.80 9.39 -15.54
N CYS A 23 3.54 9.32 -15.92
CA CYS A 23 3.11 9.18 -17.30
C CYS A 23 1.74 9.84 -17.51
N MET A 24 1.39 10.10 -18.76
CA MET A 24 0.03 10.42 -19.16
C MET A 24 -0.74 9.11 -19.37
N VAL A 25 -1.93 9.00 -18.83
CA VAL A 25 -2.82 7.84 -18.97
C VAL A 25 -4.18 8.28 -19.51
N LYS A 26 -4.76 7.48 -20.41
CA LYS A 26 -6.12 7.61 -20.92
C LYS A 26 -6.80 6.26 -20.87
N THR A 27 -8.09 6.22 -20.49
CA THR A 27 -8.85 4.98 -20.39
C THR A 27 -10.16 5.07 -21.17
N GLU A 28 -10.64 3.91 -21.67
CA GLU A 28 -11.94 3.76 -22.35
C GLU A 28 -12.61 2.49 -21.86
N ASN A 29 -13.76 2.64 -21.19
CA ASN A 29 -14.58 1.55 -20.67
C ASN A 29 -13.79 0.52 -19.83
N VAL A 30 -12.92 1.01 -18.93
CA VAL A 30 -12.17 0.17 -18.00
C VAL A 30 -13.11 -0.26 -16.88
N GLU A 31 -13.31 -1.56 -16.73
CA GLU A 31 -14.15 -2.17 -15.70
C GLU A 31 -13.42 -3.37 -15.10
N ASN A 32 -13.55 -3.58 -13.80
CA ASN A 32 -13.06 -4.75 -13.10
C ASN A 32 -14.09 -5.88 -13.15
N GLU A 33 -13.63 -7.14 -13.12
CA GLU A 33 -14.51 -8.30 -13.03
C GLU A 33 -15.28 -8.28 -11.71
N ASP A 34 -14.61 -7.93 -10.61
CA ASP A 34 -15.22 -7.62 -9.33
C ASP A 34 -15.17 -6.10 -9.11
N ALA A 35 -16.34 -5.48 -8.96
CA ALA A 35 -16.47 -4.04 -8.74
C ALA A 35 -15.88 -3.55 -7.40
N THR A 36 -15.66 -4.46 -6.45
CA THR A 36 -15.05 -4.15 -5.14
C THR A 36 -13.53 -4.26 -5.17
N SER A 37 -12.94 -4.75 -6.26
CA SER A 37 -11.50 -4.93 -6.39
C SER A 37 -10.79 -3.65 -6.82
N GLU A 38 -9.53 -3.52 -6.46
CA GLU A 38 -8.67 -2.38 -6.79
C GLU A 38 -7.93 -2.52 -8.13
N GLY A 39 -8.49 -3.23 -9.10
CA GLY A 39 -7.95 -3.36 -10.44
C GLY A 39 -8.19 -2.11 -11.30
N GLY A 40 -7.62 -2.11 -12.50
CA GLY A 40 -7.75 -1.03 -13.48
C GLY A 40 -6.43 -0.64 -14.13
N ALA A 41 -6.36 0.56 -14.69
CA ALA A 41 -5.16 1.10 -15.30
C ALA A 41 -4.25 1.72 -14.23
N HIS A 42 -3.00 1.25 -14.10
CA HIS A 42 -2.05 1.75 -13.10
C HIS A 42 -0.59 1.55 -13.51
N ILE A 43 0.32 2.26 -12.81
CA ILE A 43 1.75 2.01 -12.83
C ILE A 43 2.10 1.15 -11.61
N CYS A 44 3.00 0.18 -11.79
CA CYS A 44 3.49 -0.64 -10.68
C CYS A 44 4.98 -0.96 -10.82
N SER A 45 5.57 -1.40 -9.73
CA SER A 45 6.83 -2.14 -9.74
C SER A 45 6.51 -3.63 -9.57
N ALA A 46 6.73 -4.41 -10.60
CA ALA A 46 6.54 -5.87 -10.51
C ALA A 46 7.56 -6.52 -9.57
N THR A 47 8.71 -5.87 -9.37
CA THR A 47 9.78 -6.35 -8.48
C THR A 47 9.43 -6.12 -7.01
N THR A 48 8.99 -4.90 -6.64
CA THR A 48 8.67 -4.53 -5.25
C THR A 48 7.19 -4.70 -4.90
N GLN A 49 6.36 -5.08 -5.88
CA GLN A 49 4.91 -5.27 -5.77
C GLN A 49 4.12 -4.03 -5.30
N GLU A 50 4.73 -2.85 -5.40
CA GLU A 50 4.09 -1.56 -5.12
C GLU A 50 3.41 -1.01 -6.38
N ARG A 51 2.36 -0.21 -6.20
CA ARG A 51 1.59 0.35 -7.33
C ARG A 51 1.02 1.73 -7.03
N SER A 52 0.70 2.47 -8.09
CA SER A 52 -0.16 3.65 -7.99
C SER A 52 -1.62 3.24 -7.77
N ARG A 53 -2.46 4.20 -7.40
CA ARG A 53 -3.92 4.02 -7.50
C ARG A 53 -4.30 3.66 -8.94
N ALA A 54 -5.22 2.72 -9.09
CA ALA A 54 -5.74 2.33 -10.39
C ALA A 54 -6.88 3.27 -10.85
N ILE A 55 -7.01 3.45 -12.16
CA ILE A 55 -8.05 4.25 -12.80
C ILE A 55 -8.99 3.33 -13.55
N THR A 56 -10.30 3.48 -13.32
CA THR A 56 -11.38 2.78 -14.02
C THR A 56 -12.24 3.75 -14.83
N GLY A 57 -13.18 3.23 -15.59
CA GLY A 57 -14.11 4.02 -16.42
C GLY A 57 -13.50 4.54 -17.71
N THR A 58 -14.05 5.65 -18.20
CA THR A 58 -13.59 6.36 -19.38
C THR A 58 -13.08 7.73 -18.97
N ASN A 59 -11.78 7.96 -19.14
CA ASN A 59 -11.10 9.20 -18.76
C ASN A 59 -10.25 9.69 -19.93
N ASP A 60 -10.22 10.98 -20.15
CA ASP A 60 -9.27 11.60 -21.06
C ASP A 60 -7.87 11.65 -20.44
N TRP A 61 -6.88 12.09 -21.21
CA TRP A 61 -5.49 12.15 -20.78
C TRP A 61 -5.32 12.91 -19.45
N GLN A 62 -4.76 12.24 -18.48
CA GLN A 62 -4.41 12.79 -17.17
C GLN A 62 -3.05 12.24 -16.72
N GLU A 63 -2.35 12.99 -15.88
CA GLU A 63 -1.08 12.53 -15.31
C GLU A 63 -1.33 11.48 -14.23
N MET A 64 -0.53 10.44 -14.25
CA MET A 64 -0.47 9.41 -13.21
C MET A 64 0.93 9.40 -12.62
N THR A 65 1.02 9.39 -11.30
CA THR A 65 2.27 9.37 -10.56
C THR A 65 2.35 8.11 -9.70
N PHE A 66 3.53 7.49 -9.69
CA PHE A 66 3.89 6.37 -8.84
C PHE A 66 5.23 6.67 -8.17
N MET A 67 5.31 6.54 -6.86
CA MET A 67 6.54 6.72 -6.09
C MET A 67 6.86 5.44 -5.33
N PHE A 68 8.13 5.02 -5.37
CA PHE A 68 8.57 3.83 -4.69
C PHE A 68 10.03 3.97 -4.22
N ASN A 69 10.44 3.13 -3.28
CA ASN A 69 11.85 2.97 -2.93
C ASN A 69 12.38 1.68 -3.57
N SER A 70 13.57 1.72 -4.16
CA SER A 70 14.20 0.55 -4.77
C SER A 70 14.58 -0.55 -3.76
N LYS A 71 14.41 -0.33 -2.46
CA LYS A 71 14.81 -1.27 -1.40
C LYS A 71 16.27 -1.73 -1.57
N ASN A 72 16.54 -3.04 -1.62
CA ASN A 72 17.86 -3.60 -1.86
C ASN A 72 18.14 -3.90 -3.34
N GLU A 73 17.19 -3.54 -4.22
CA GLU A 73 17.27 -3.89 -5.64
C GLU A 73 18.26 -2.99 -6.39
N THR A 74 18.94 -3.57 -7.36
CA THR A 74 19.78 -2.88 -8.34
C THR A 74 19.10 -2.71 -9.68
N GLU A 75 17.99 -3.43 -9.88
CA GLU A 75 17.18 -3.45 -11.10
C GLU A 75 15.71 -3.60 -10.71
N VAL A 76 14.80 -2.93 -11.40
CA VAL A 76 13.35 -3.04 -11.18
C VAL A 76 12.59 -3.12 -12.50
N ASP A 77 11.49 -3.86 -12.49
CA ASP A 77 10.56 -3.88 -13.62
C ASP A 77 9.39 -2.91 -13.34
N ILE A 78 9.36 -1.81 -14.05
CA ILE A 78 8.26 -0.85 -14.02
C ILE A 78 7.20 -1.29 -15.02
N GLY A 79 6.00 -1.56 -14.50
CA GLY A 79 4.85 -2.05 -15.26
C GLY A 79 3.81 -0.97 -15.50
N PHE A 80 3.25 -0.96 -16.70
CA PHE A 80 2.04 -0.25 -17.10
C PHE A 80 0.97 -1.31 -17.30
N ARG A 81 -0.03 -1.35 -16.43
CA ARG A 81 -0.88 -2.51 -16.26
C ARG A 81 -2.36 -2.15 -16.42
N LEU A 82 -3.12 -3.05 -17.01
CA LEU A 82 -4.58 -3.10 -16.98
C LEU A 82 -4.98 -4.40 -16.32
N GLY A 83 -5.56 -4.35 -15.14
CA GLY A 83 -5.83 -5.47 -14.26
C GLY A 83 -5.34 -5.17 -12.86
N GLY A 84 -4.79 -6.14 -12.19
CA GLY A 84 -4.20 -5.99 -10.87
C GLY A 84 -3.63 -7.30 -10.35
N PHE A 85 -3.05 -7.27 -9.17
CA PHE A 85 -2.73 -8.47 -8.44
C PHE A 85 -4.06 -9.13 -8.04
N ASP A 86 -4.32 -10.32 -8.56
CA ASP A 86 -5.56 -11.11 -8.36
C ASP A 86 -6.86 -10.47 -8.89
N THR A 87 -6.76 -9.40 -9.70
CA THR A 87 -7.93 -8.72 -10.29
C THR A 87 -7.84 -8.68 -11.79
N LEU A 88 -8.92 -9.11 -12.47
CA LEU A 88 -9.04 -9.02 -13.90
C LEU A 88 -9.82 -7.76 -14.29
N SER A 89 -9.35 -7.06 -15.32
CA SER A 89 -10.02 -5.89 -15.88
C SER A 89 -10.24 -6.05 -17.38
N LYS A 90 -11.23 -5.33 -17.93
CA LYS A 90 -11.44 -5.17 -19.38
C LYS A 90 -11.46 -3.70 -19.74
N GLY A 91 -11.32 -3.37 -21.01
CA GLY A 91 -11.34 -2.01 -21.52
C GLY A 91 -10.12 -1.72 -22.39
N LYS A 92 -9.80 -0.43 -22.54
CA LYS A 92 -8.60 0.03 -23.25
C LYS A 92 -7.88 1.05 -22.39
N VAL A 93 -6.57 1.00 -22.43
CA VAL A 93 -5.70 1.97 -21.77
C VAL A 93 -4.58 2.39 -22.72
N TRP A 94 -4.23 3.66 -22.65
CA TRP A 94 -3.05 4.25 -23.33
C TRP A 94 -2.19 4.90 -22.29
N PHE A 95 -0.90 4.66 -22.38
CA PHE A 95 0.13 5.31 -21.57
C PHE A 95 1.09 6.06 -22.50
N SER A 96 1.49 7.27 -22.12
CA SER A 96 2.46 8.08 -22.87
C SER A 96 3.30 8.96 -21.94
N ASP A 97 4.31 9.62 -22.50
CA ASP A 97 5.14 10.64 -21.81
C ASP A 97 5.74 10.15 -20.49
N PHE A 98 6.28 8.94 -20.52
CA PHE A 98 6.96 8.34 -19.38
C PHE A 98 8.18 9.17 -18.94
N LYS A 99 8.26 9.40 -17.62
CA LYS A 99 9.43 9.97 -16.96
C LYS A 99 9.73 9.20 -15.69
N MET A 100 11.01 9.05 -15.35
CA MET A 100 11.45 8.54 -14.08
C MET A 100 12.47 9.48 -13.47
N GLU A 101 12.33 9.82 -12.21
CA GLU A 101 13.19 10.74 -11.47
C GLU A 101 13.77 10.02 -10.26
N LYS A 102 15.04 10.29 -9.99
CA LYS A 102 15.73 9.80 -8.79
C LYS A 102 15.62 10.83 -7.68
N GLY A 103 15.15 10.43 -6.52
CA GLY A 103 15.06 11.27 -5.34
C GLY A 103 16.23 11.04 -4.37
N VAL A 104 16.12 11.66 -3.20
CA VAL A 104 17.05 11.52 -2.08
C VAL A 104 16.31 10.88 -0.91
N ALA A 105 16.85 9.77 -0.40
CA ALA A 105 16.30 9.11 0.78
C ALA A 105 16.38 10.02 2.00
N THR A 106 15.34 9.99 2.84
CA THR A 106 15.38 10.67 4.12
C THR A 106 16.27 9.93 5.11
N THR A 107 16.94 10.69 5.98
CA THR A 107 17.67 10.15 7.14
C THR A 107 16.95 10.47 8.45
N SER A 108 15.76 11.09 8.36
CA SER A 108 14.97 11.49 9.52
C SER A 108 14.30 10.28 10.16
N ASN A 109 14.43 10.17 11.48
CA ASN A 109 13.70 9.22 12.32
C ASN A 109 12.38 9.79 12.88
N ILE A 110 11.95 10.96 12.38
CA ILE A 110 10.67 11.56 12.72
C ILE A 110 9.63 11.03 11.75
N TRP A 111 8.62 10.35 12.28
CA TRP A 111 7.50 9.82 11.50
C TRP A 111 6.28 10.74 11.67
N ASN A 112 5.71 11.17 10.57
CA ASN A 112 4.46 11.93 10.53
C ASN A 112 3.31 10.96 10.31
N MET A 113 2.33 10.98 11.20
CA MET A 113 1.20 10.06 11.15
C MET A 113 -0.11 10.85 11.13
N ALA A 114 -1.15 10.26 10.56
CA ALA A 114 -2.51 10.76 10.66
C ALA A 114 -3.41 9.70 11.28
N CYS A 115 -4.39 10.15 12.05
CA CYS A 115 -5.54 9.32 12.42
C CYS A 115 -6.82 9.98 11.92
N PHE A 116 -7.47 9.34 10.97
CA PHE A 116 -8.77 9.72 10.46
C PHE A 116 -9.84 8.94 11.22
N ILE A 117 -10.62 9.65 12.01
CA ILE A 117 -11.70 9.09 12.83
C ILE A 117 -12.99 9.26 12.04
N PHE A 118 -13.64 8.15 11.72
CA PHE A 118 -14.94 8.12 11.04
C PHE A 118 -16.02 7.74 12.06
N PRO A 119 -16.75 8.72 12.61
CA PRO A 119 -17.81 8.42 13.57
C PRO A 119 -18.95 7.59 13.00
N ASN A 120 -19.14 7.63 11.68
CA ASN A 120 -20.30 7.01 11.04
C ASN A 120 -19.87 5.98 9.97
N ILE A 121 -20.50 4.81 9.99
CA ILE A 121 -20.53 3.83 8.90
C ILE A 121 -21.99 3.70 8.45
N ASP A 122 -22.23 3.70 7.13
CA ASP A 122 -23.55 3.58 6.54
C ASP A 122 -23.41 2.86 5.17
N VAL A 123 -23.40 1.53 5.23
CA VAL A 123 -23.05 0.66 4.09
C VAL A 123 -24.11 -0.40 3.82
N ASN A 124 -24.19 -0.84 2.57
CA ASN A 124 -24.86 -2.08 2.22
C ASN A 124 -23.80 -3.14 1.91
N VAL A 125 -23.83 -4.24 2.64
CA VAL A 125 -22.89 -5.36 2.48
C VAL A 125 -23.65 -6.64 2.14
N ASP A 126 -23.02 -7.55 1.39
CA ASP A 126 -23.57 -8.89 1.16
C ASP A 126 -23.03 -9.85 2.24
N ILE A 127 -23.92 -10.49 2.96
CA ILE A 127 -23.60 -11.51 3.94
C ILE A 127 -24.39 -12.77 3.58
N ASN A 128 -23.69 -13.81 3.13
CA ASN A 128 -24.27 -15.09 2.74
C ASN A 128 -25.33 -14.94 1.59
N GLY A 129 -25.05 -14.09 0.59
CA GLY A 129 -25.94 -13.87 -0.56
C GLY A 129 -27.18 -13.02 -0.23
N LYS A 130 -27.16 -12.29 0.90
CA LYS A 130 -28.21 -11.35 1.27
C LYS A 130 -27.61 -9.99 1.54
N THR A 131 -28.06 -8.97 0.81
CA THR A 131 -27.70 -7.58 1.10
C THR A 131 -28.28 -7.15 2.44
N GLN A 132 -27.41 -6.66 3.32
CA GLN A 132 -27.75 -6.11 4.63
C GLN A 132 -27.30 -4.64 4.70
N HIS A 133 -28.19 -3.79 5.23
CA HIS A 133 -27.84 -2.42 5.54
C HIS A 133 -27.25 -2.34 6.95
N VAL A 134 -26.06 -1.77 7.07
CA VAL A 134 -25.33 -1.60 8.34
C VAL A 134 -25.12 -0.11 8.58
N SER A 135 -25.61 0.37 9.73
CA SER A 135 -25.41 1.75 10.16
C SER A 135 -24.90 1.74 11.62
N LEU A 136 -23.68 2.20 11.80
CA LEU A 136 -23.00 2.22 13.11
C LEU A 136 -22.46 3.62 13.39
N GLN A 137 -22.49 4.02 14.65
CA GLN A 137 -22.06 5.35 15.08
C GLN A 137 -21.16 5.27 16.32
N MET A 138 -20.07 6.03 16.31
CA MET A 138 -19.26 6.28 17.51
C MET A 138 -19.92 7.30 18.42
N SER A 139 -19.71 7.15 19.72
CA SER A 139 -20.01 8.19 20.70
C SER A 139 -18.85 9.21 20.77
N ASP A 140 -19.15 10.39 21.35
CA ASP A 140 -18.10 11.39 21.64
C ASP A 140 -17.02 10.84 22.58
N ASP A 141 -17.38 9.93 23.50
CA ASP A 141 -16.44 9.27 24.41
C ASP A 141 -15.50 8.33 23.64
N ASP A 142 -15.96 7.66 22.59
CA ASP A 142 -15.13 6.82 21.73
C ASP A 142 -14.08 7.69 21.00
N ILE A 143 -14.51 8.80 20.44
CA ILE A 143 -13.64 9.76 19.74
C ILE A 143 -12.57 10.31 20.71
N ALA A 144 -12.98 10.76 21.89
CA ALA A 144 -12.09 11.27 22.92
C ALA A 144 -11.08 10.19 23.39
N THR A 145 -11.52 8.93 23.49
CA THR A 145 -10.68 7.79 23.84
C THR A 145 -9.60 7.56 22.79
N ILE A 146 -9.95 7.55 21.50
CA ILE A 146 -9.01 7.42 20.38
C ILE A 146 -7.97 8.53 20.44
N GLN A 147 -8.40 9.79 20.54
CA GLN A 147 -7.50 10.96 20.60
C GLN A 147 -6.55 10.92 21.79
N THR A 148 -7.05 10.49 22.95
CA THR A 148 -6.22 10.33 24.16
C THR A 148 -5.18 9.22 23.98
N ASN A 149 -5.54 8.11 23.36
CA ASN A 149 -4.62 7.00 23.11
C ASN A 149 -3.55 7.32 22.08
N LEU A 150 -3.88 8.14 21.06
CA LEU A 150 -2.88 8.68 20.14
C LEU A 150 -1.83 9.56 20.84
N LEU A 151 -2.25 10.38 21.79
CA LEU A 151 -1.31 11.18 22.58
C LEU A 151 -0.36 10.29 23.40
N ARG A 152 -0.86 9.21 23.98
CA ARG A 152 -0.05 8.23 24.72
C ARG A 152 0.87 7.47 23.78
N PHE A 153 0.36 7.00 22.63
CA PHE A 153 1.13 6.32 21.58
C PHE A 153 2.38 7.10 21.20
N LYS A 154 2.27 8.41 20.94
CA LYS A 154 3.42 9.28 20.65
C LYS A 154 4.51 9.19 21.72
N SER A 155 4.12 9.23 22.99
CA SER A 155 5.07 9.17 24.11
C SER A 155 5.65 7.76 24.28
N SER A 156 4.82 6.75 24.12
CA SER A 156 5.20 5.35 24.28
C SER A 156 6.17 4.90 23.20
N ILE A 157 5.98 5.26 21.93
CA ILE A 157 6.93 4.91 20.85
C ILE A 157 8.31 5.49 21.13
N LYS A 158 8.40 6.73 21.62
CA LYS A 158 9.69 7.33 22.00
C LYS A 158 10.37 6.52 23.11
N GLU A 159 9.62 6.13 24.15
CA GLU A 159 10.11 5.29 25.24
C GLU A 159 10.52 3.90 24.76
N LEU A 160 9.62 3.19 24.06
CA LEU A 160 9.82 1.81 23.60
C LEU A 160 11.00 1.68 22.64
N SER A 161 11.21 2.66 21.76
CA SER A 161 12.33 2.68 20.82
C SER A 161 13.64 3.18 21.42
N ASN A 162 13.68 3.53 22.72
CA ASN A 162 14.83 4.18 23.34
C ASN A 162 15.26 5.45 22.57
N GLU A 163 14.29 6.32 22.28
CA GLU A 163 14.42 7.58 21.55
C GLU A 163 14.89 7.47 20.08
N LYS A 164 14.99 6.26 19.55
CA LYS A 164 15.40 6.02 18.15
C LYS A 164 14.32 6.46 17.15
N MET A 165 13.07 6.63 17.59
CA MET A 165 11.94 7.04 16.78
C MET A 165 11.12 8.13 17.46
N ILE A 166 10.71 9.11 16.69
CA ILE A 166 9.89 10.23 17.15
C ILE A 166 8.62 10.28 16.30
N ILE A 167 7.45 10.38 16.93
CA ILE A 167 6.17 10.49 16.25
C ILE A 167 5.66 11.93 16.32
N ASN A 168 5.29 12.47 15.17
CA ASN A 168 4.31 13.55 15.05
C ASN A 168 3.00 12.97 14.56
N TYR A 169 1.86 13.48 15.00
CA TYR A 169 0.58 13.03 14.48
C TYR A 169 -0.41 14.18 14.37
N ASP A 170 -1.30 14.06 13.40
CA ASP A 170 -2.52 14.84 13.27
C ASP A 170 -3.73 13.91 13.49
N SER A 171 -4.83 14.46 13.98
CA SER A 171 -6.09 13.73 14.15
C SER A 171 -7.23 14.51 13.53
N TYR A 172 -8.00 13.85 12.69
CA TYR A 172 -9.13 14.41 11.96
C TYR A 172 -10.40 13.62 12.25
N VAL A 173 -11.51 14.32 12.46
CA VAL A 173 -12.84 13.71 12.55
C VAL A 173 -13.53 13.96 11.22
N ILE A 174 -13.83 12.88 10.49
CA ILE A 174 -14.49 12.93 9.19
C ILE A 174 -15.96 12.57 9.41
N ASN A 175 -16.84 13.56 9.29
CA ASN A 175 -18.28 13.39 9.59
C ASN A 175 -19.04 12.64 8.49
N GLU A 176 -18.52 12.65 7.27
CA GLU A 176 -19.05 11.87 6.16
C GLU A 176 -18.96 10.39 6.50
N PRO A 177 -20.06 9.61 6.36
CA PRO A 177 -20.03 8.19 6.68
C PRO A 177 -19.24 7.40 5.65
N ILE A 178 -18.52 6.36 6.11
CA ILE A 178 -17.95 5.34 5.23
C ILE A 178 -19.10 4.64 4.49
N LYS A 179 -19.01 4.55 3.17
CA LYS A 179 -20.06 4.02 2.29
C LYS A 179 -19.75 2.66 1.67
N THR A 180 -18.49 2.23 1.73
CA THR A 180 -18.01 0.94 1.23
C THR A 180 -17.10 0.29 2.26
N LEU A 181 -17.01 -1.03 2.23
CA LEU A 181 -16.09 -1.82 3.03
C LEU A 181 -15.49 -2.90 2.14
N SER A 182 -14.22 -3.13 2.31
CA SER A 182 -13.51 -4.29 1.75
C SER A 182 -13.76 -5.53 2.59
N HIS A 183 -13.59 -6.72 2.00
CA HIS A 183 -13.83 -8.00 2.65
C HIS A 183 -12.82 -9.04 2.19
N ASP A 184 -12.36 -9.85 3.14
CA ASP A 184 -11.70 -11.13 2.86
C ASP A 184 -12.16 -12.21 3.86
N GLU A 185 -11.77 -13.46 3.63
CA GLU A 185 -12.21 -14.60 4.47
C GLU A 185 -11.55 -14.58 5.85
N ASP A 186 -10.32 -14.06 5.97
CA ASP A 186 -9.55 -14.09 7.20
C ASP A 186 -9.98 -12.98 8.17
N ASN A 187 -10.27 -11.79 7.66
CA ASN A 187 -10.54 -10.59 8.46
C ASN A 187 -12.03 -10.24 8.54
N GLY A 188 -12.87 -10.77 7.64
CA GLY A 188 -14.23 -10.29 7.43
C GLY A 188 -14.23 -8.94 6.74
N PHE A 189 -15.14 -8.04 7.12
CA PHE A 189 -15.18 -6.68 6.58
C PHE A 189 -14.18 -5.76 7.29
N PHE A 190 -13.49 -4.93 6.53
CA PHE A 190 -12.53 -3.94 7.01
C PHE A 190 -12.54 -2.70 6.12
N VAL A 191 -11.78 -1.68 6.48
CA VAL A 191 -11.62 -0.45 5.68
C VAL A 191 -10.28 -0.51 4.96
N SER A 192 -10.30 -0.55 3.63
CA SER A 192 -9.11 -0.45 2.80
C SER A 192 -8.80 1.01 2.41
N ALA A 193 -7.67 1.21 1.74
CA ALA A 193 -7.30 2.53 1.20
C ALA A 193 -8.36 3.07 0.24
N SER A 194 -8.94 2.22 -0.62
CA SER A 194 -9.96 2.63 -1.59
C SER A 194 -11.26 3.08 -0.94
N ASP A 195 -11.65 2.48 0.20
CA ASP A 195 -12.89 2.82 0.91
C ASP A 195 -12.87 4.26 1.47
N VAL A 196 -11.70 4.80 1.75
CA VAL A 196 -11.53 6.11 2.38
C VAL A 196 -10.83 7.14 1.50
N TYR A 197 -10.34 6.76 0.33
CA TYR A 197 -9.55 7.63 -0.54
C TYR A 197 -10.20 9.00 -0.77
N GLU A 198 -11.47 9.02 -1.19
CA GLU A 198 -12.17 10.26 -1.53
C GLU A 198 -12.35 11.22 -0.33
N TYR A 199 -12.24 10.70 0.89
CA TYR A 199 -12.37 11.49 2.12
C TYR A 199 -11.04 12.04 2.62
N ILE A 200 -9.94 11.32 2.46
CA ILE A 200 -8.68 11.62 3.15
C ILE A 200 -7.53 12.06 2.23
N ASN A 201 -7.60 11.77 0.91
CA ASN A 201 -6.44 11.95 0.03
C ASN A 201 -5.90 13.39 -0.01
N SER A 202 -6.78 14.40 0.04
CA SER A 202 -6.35 15.81 0.06
C SER A 202 -5.49 16.15 1.29
N TYR A 203 -5.81 15.58 2.45
CA TYR A 203 -5.00 15.74 3.67
C TYR A 203 -3.65 15.02 3.53
N VAL A 204 -3.67 13.82 2.95
CA VAL A 204 -2.47 12.98 2.78
C VAL A 204 -1.48 13.64 1.83
N GLU A 205 -1.95 14.16 0.69
CA GLU A 205 -1.11 14.87 -0.27
C GLU A 205 -0.52 16.17 0.29
N GLU A 206 -1.28 16.91 1.10
CA GLU A 206 -0.81 18.16 1.71
C GLU A 206 0.29 17.94 2.74
N LYS A 207 0.20 16.87 3.55
CA LYS A 207 1.01 16.69 4.77
C LYS A 207 2.13 15.67 4.65
N GLU A 208 2.13 14.80 3.64
CA GLU A 208 3.13 13.74 3.46
C GLU A 208 3.26 12.83 4.69
N TYR A 209 2.20 12.10 5.04
CA TYR A 209 2.21 11.17 6.16
C TYR A 209 2.95 9.89 5.85
N ASP A 210 3.65 9.35 6.86
CA ASP A 210 4.40 8.09 6.79
C ASP A 210 3.55 6.89 7.21
N HIS A 211 2.48 7.13 7.99
CA HIS A 211 1.53 6.11 8.42
C HIS A 211 0.15 6.71 8.67
N ILE A 212 -0.89 5.97 8.30
CA ILE A 212 -2.29 6.37 8.43
C ILE A 212 -3.03 5.35 9.29
N TYR A 213 -3.73 5.84 10.31
CA TYR A 213 -4.75 5.10 11.02
C TYR A 213 -6.13 5.53 10.54
N VAL A 214 -7.03 4.57 10.35
CA VAL A 214 -8.46 4.81 10.21
C VAL A 214 -9.18 4.18 11.40
N ALA A 215 -9.87 5.02 12.17
CA ALA A 215 -10.59 4.59 13.36
C ALA A 215 -12.09 4.67 13.12
N PHE A 216 -12.81 3.61 13.41
CA PHE A 216 -14.25 3.47 13.17
C PHE A 216 -14.90 2.49 14.15
N ARG A 217 -16.24 2.51 14.22
CA ARG A 217 -17.00 1.51 14.95
C ARG A 217 -17.49 0.43 14.00
N MET A 218 -17.35 -0.82 14.40
CA MET A 218 -17.87 -1.96 13.65
C MET A 218 -18.38 -3.05 14.56
N ALA A 219 -19.38 -3.83 14.08
CA ALA A 219 -19.99 -4.90 14.85
C ALA A 219 -18.99 -6.00 15.22
N ASP A 220 -19.24 -6.64 16.34
CA ASP A 220 -18.47 -7.76 16.85
C ASP A 220 -18.86 -9.07 16.14
N THR A 221 -17.92 -10.00 16.05
CA THR A 221 -18.11 -11.36 15.52
C THR A 221 -19.12 -12.18 16.33
N GLN A 222 -19.43 -11.79 17.56
CA GLN A 222 -20.34 -12.53 18.45
C GLN A 222 -21.80 -12.07 18.35
N MET A 223 -22.14 -11.12 17.50
CA MET A 223 -23.50 -10.60 17.33
C MET A 223 -24.41 -11.44 16.41
N GLY A 224 -24.31 -12.78 16.45
CA GLY A 224 -25.21 -13.68 15.76
C GLY A 224 -25.03 -13.70 14.23
N GLU A 225 -26.15 -13.61 13.47
CA GLU A 225 -26.12 -13.69 12.01
C GLU A 225 -25.43 -12.48 11.31
N ASN A 226 -25.08 -11.45 12.07
CA ASN A 226 -24.48 -10.20 11.57
C ASN A 226 -22.97 -10.15 11.83
N ILE A 227 -22.25 -11.24 11.61
CA ILE A 227 -20.79 -11.26 11.71
C ILE A 227 -20.22 -10.40 10.61
N LEU A 228 -19.73 -9.20 10.97
CA LEU A 228 -19.10 -8.27 10.04
C LEU A 228 -17.57 -8.41 10.02
N VAL A 229 -16.97 -8.71 11.16
CA VAL A 229 -15.52 -8.80 11.31
C VAL A 229 -15.13 -10.06 12.08
N ASN A 230 -13.92 -10.54 11.88
CA ASN A 230 -13.31 -11.57 12.70
C ASN A 230 -12.74 -10.98 14.01
N ASP A 231 -12.17 -11.79 14.89
CA ASP A 231 -11.76 -11.39 16.26
C ASP A 231 -10.49 -10.48 16.24
N TRP A 232 -10.62 -9.28 15.67
CA TRP A 232 -9.56 -8.28 15.70
C TRP A 232 -10.04 -6.94 16.27
N ILE A 233 -9.15 -6.19 16.90
CA ILE A 233 -9.38 -4.82 17.41
C ILE A 233 -8.63 -3.82 16.54
N GLY A 234 -7.46 -4.18 16.05
CA GLY A 234 -6.68 -3.48 15.06
C GLY A 234 -6.33 -4.42 13.91
N LEU A 235 -6.07 -3.86 12.76
CA LEU A 235 -5.63 -4.56 11.57
C LEU A 235 -4.54 -3.72 10.88
N GLY A 236 -3.29 -4.14 11.02
CA GLY A 236 -2.12 -3.44 10.51
C GLY A 236 -1.47 -4.14 9.32
N GLY A 237 -0.33 -3.59 8.89
CA GLY A 237 0.42 -4.15 7.76
C GLY A 237 -0.17 -3.87 6.39
N MET A 238 -1.28 -3.15 6.33
CA MET A 238 -1.91 -2.71 5.07
C MET A 238 -1.16 -1.53 4.44
N ASP A 239 -1.56 -1.16 3.24
CA ASP A 239 -0.94 -0.13 2.43
C ASP A 239 -1.94 0.93 1.95
N TYR A 240 -1.56 2.20 2.03
CA TYR A 240 -2.23 3.31 1.37
C TYR A 240 -1.29 3.90 0.32
N TYR A 241 -1.24 3.25 -0.85
CA TYR A 241 -0.42 3.67 -2.00
C TYR A 241 1.03 4.01 -1.63
N GLY A 242 1.70 3.10 -0.91
CA GLY A 242 3.09 3.24 -0.44
C GLY A 242 3.24 3.76 1.00
N ILE A 243 2.16 4.18 1.65
CA ILE A 243 2.14 4.65 3.04
C ILE A 243 1.58 3.54 3.93
N GLY A 244 2.14 3.32 5.11
CA GLY A 244 1.59 2.35 6.07
C GLY A 244 0.15 2.67 6.44
N PHE A 245 -0.71 1.66 6.51
CA PHE A 245 -2.14 1.83 6.77
C PHE A 245 -2.64 0.82 7.79
N SER A 246 -3.43 1.28 8.76
CA SER A 246 -3.99 0.42 9.80
C SER A 246 -5.39 0.81 10.19
N ASN A 247 -6.23 -0.18 10.47
CA ASN A 247 -7.54 0.01 11.06
C ASN A 247 -7.48 -0.06 12.57
N ILE A 248 -8.24 0.80 13.24
CA ILE A 248 -8.51 0.74 14.67
C ILE A 248 -10.02 0.64 14.85
N ARG A 249 -10.48 -0.51 15.31
CA ARG A 249 -11.88 -0.78 15.47
C ARG A 249 -12.36 -0.49 16.90
N MET A 250 -13.40 0.34 17.03
CA MET A 250 -14.17 0.41 18.25
C MET A 250 -15.27 -0.67 18.17
N PRO A 251 -15.26 -1.68 19.06
CA PRO A 251 -16.25 -2.76 19.01
C PRO A 251 -17.64 -2.24 19.34
N ASP A 252 -18.66 -2.84 18.72
CA ASP A 252 -20.07 -2.52 18.98
C ASP A 252 -20.62 -3.28 20.20
N ASP A 253 -20.16 -4.52 20.42
CA ASP A 253 -20.50 -5.28 21.62
C ASP A 253 -19.68 -4.82 22.83
N ARG A 254 -20.38 -4.17 23.78
CA ARG A 254 -19.79 -3.66 25.02
C ARG A 254 -19.45 -4.73 26.05
N ASN A 255 -19.81 -5.99 25.85
CA ASN A 255 -19.70 -6.99 26.91
C ASN A 255 -18.45 -7.89 26.81
N ASN A 256 -17.91 -8.19 25.62
CA ASN A 256 -16.78 -9.10 25.46
C ASN A 256 -15.51 -8.44 24.92
N LEU A 257 -15.56 -7.79 23.76
CA LEU A 257 -14.38 -7.14 23.21
C LEU A 257 -14.07 -5.81 23.88
N VAL A 258 -15.10 -5.05 24.30
CA VAL A 258 -14.90 -3.87 25.14
C VAL A 258 -14.25 -4.23 26.49
N TYR A 259 -14.50 -5.40 27.04
CA TYR A 259 -13.80 -5.83 28.24
C TYR A 259 -12.31 -6.08 27.94
N LYS A 260 -11.97 -6.78 26.89
CA LYS A 260 -10.58 -6.97 26.43
C LYS A 260 -9.94 -5.63 26.04
N PHE A 261 -10.65 -4.78 25.31
CA PHE A 261 -10.23 -3.46 24.90
C PHE A 261 -10.08 -2.52 26.12
N ASN A 262 -11.04 -2.48 27.04
CA ASN A 262 -10.98 -1.71 28.28
C ASN A 262 -9.93 -2.26 29.26
N TYR A 263 -9.70 -3.55 29.32
CA TYR A 263 -8.61 -4.11 30.11
C TYR A 263 -7.25 -3.65 29.56
N ARG A 264 -7.05 -3.69 28.24
CA ARG A 264 -5.88 -3.12 27.58
C ARG A 264 -5.85 -1.59 27.72
N ILE A 265 -6.96 -0.90 27.50
CA ILE A 265 -7.10 0.55 27.71
C ILE A 265 -6.73 0.98 29.13
N ASN A 266 -7.06 0.22 30.15
CA ASN A 266 -6.74 0.59 31.54
C ASN A 266 -5.30 0.31 31.95
N THR A 267 -4.64 -0.65 31.29
CA THR A 267 -3.28 -1.10 31.64
C THR A 267 -2.22 -0.64 30.64
N PHE A 268 -2.53 -0.60 29.36
CA PHE A 268 -1.70 -0.19 28.25
C PHE A 268 -2.58 0.31 27.10
N PRO A 269 -3.27 1.45 27.30
CA PRO A 269 -4.39 1.88 26.44
C PRO A 269 -3.99 2.20 25.00
N GLU A 270 -2.75 2.57 24.74
CA GLU A 270 -2.21 2.83 23.42
C GLU A 270 -1.69 1.59 22.71
N GLU A 271 -1.80 0.42 23.30
CA GLU A 271 -1.16 -0.81 22.81
C GLU A 271 -1.60 -1.16 21.39
N VAL A 272 -2.88 -1.04 21.07
CA VAL A 272 -3.38 -1.36 19.74
C VAL A 272 -2.72 -0.48 18.65
N PHE A 273 -2.52 0.81 18.90
CA PHE A 273 -1.84 1.70 17.96
C PHE A 273 -0.37 1.31 17.76
N ILE A 274 0.30 0.92 18.86
CA ILE A 274 1.69 0.44 18.81
C ILE A 274 1.76 -0.85 17.99
N HIS A 275 0.89 -1.81 18.30
CA HIS A 275 0.87 -3.11 17.64
C HIS A 275 0.67 -2.99 16.13
N GLU A 276 -0.37 -2.27 15.71
CA GLU A 276 -0.69 -2.12 14.30
C GLU A 276 0.36 -1.29 13.53
N PHE A 277 1.00 -0.34 14.20
CA PHE A 277 2.14 0.36 13.60
C PHE A 277 3.37 -0.54 13.45
N LEU A 278 3.65 -1.40 14.43
CA LEU A 278 4.77 -2.32 14.36
C LEU A 278 4.66 -3.30 13.18
N HIS A 279 3.45 -3.65 12.74
CA HIS A 279 3.23 -4.39 11.49
C HIS A 279 3.73 -3.62 10.25
N THR A 280 3.63 -2.30 10.24
CA THR A 280 4.24 -1.48 9.16
C THR A 280 5.76 -1.60 9.18
N LEU A 281 6.39 -1.53 10.35
CA LEU A 281 7.85 -1.72 10.45
C LEU A 281 8.28 -3.16 10.17
N GLU A 282 7.45 -4.14 10.51
CA GLU A 282 7.64 -5.55 10.18
C GLU A 282 7.63 -5.76 8.67
N ARG A 283 6.59 -5.26 7.98
CA ARG A 283 6.50 -5.29 6.51
C ARG A 283 7.69 -4.60 5.86
N ASN A 284 8.02 -3.37 6.27
CA ASN A 284 9.18 -2.66 5.75
C ASN A 284 10.47 -3.47 5.95
N SER A 285 10.64 -4.13 7.11
CA SER A 285 11.81 -4.97 7.36
C SER A 285 11.88 -6.15 6.40
N GLN A 286 10.76 -6.81 6.12
CA GLN A 286 10.67 -7.91 5.16
C GLN A 286 11.01 -7.44 3.74
N GLU A 287 10.49 -6.28 3.32
CA GLU A 287 10.76 -5.67 2.01
C GLU A 287 12.24 -5.33 1.81
N TYR A 288 12.97 -5.01 2.89
CA TYR A 288 14.43 -4.84 2.87
C TYR A 288 15.21 -6.14 3.12
N ASN A 289 14.53 -7.30 3.10
CA ASN A 289 15.11 -8.63 3.35
C ASN A 289 15.81 -8.75 4.71
N TYR A 290 15.33 -8.05 5.75
CA TYR A 290 15.82 -8.25 7.10
C TYR A 290 15.17 -9.48 7.74
N GLU A 291 15.98 -10.31 8.37
CA GLU A 291 15.49 -11.40 9.22
C GLU A 291 15.11 -10.84 10.60
N ILE A 292 13.82 -10.77 10.86
CA ILE A 292 13.27 -10.29 12.13
C ILE A 292 12.30 -11.35 12.71
N PRO A 293 12.07 -11.36 14.03
CA PRO A 293 11.00 -12.18 14.60
C PRO A 293 9.63 -11.63 14.19
N GLU A 294 8.69 -12.51 13.89
CA GLU A 294 7.30 -12.12 13.66
C GLU A 294 6.71 -11.49 14.94
N LEU A 295 5.96 -10.42 14.77
CA LEU A 295 5.43 -9.61 15.86
C LEU A 295 4.56 -10.42 16.84
N HIS A 296 3.74 -11.34 16.33
CA HIS A 296 2.85 -12.20 17.11
C HIS A 296 3.55 -13.35 17.82
N ASN A 297 4.80 -13.65 17.52
CA ASN A 297 5.54 -14.79 18.08
C ASN A 297 6.18 -14.50 19.45
N TYR A 298 5.71 -13.51 20.20
CA TYR A 298 6.26 -13.13 21.51
C TYR A 298 6.41 -14.31 22.47
N ALA A 299 5.44 -15.23 22.50
CA ALA A 299 5.47 -16.42 23.37
C ALA A 299 6.64 -17.36 23.07
N LYS A 300 7.04 -17.51 21.81
CA LYS A 300 8.22 -18.28 21.37
C LYS A 300 9.51 -17.77 22.02
N TYR A 301 9.55 -16.50 22.34
CA TYR A 301 10.72 -15.81 22.92
C TYR A 301 10.59 -15.60 24.43
N GLY A 302 9.56 -16.17 25.09
CA GLY A 302 9.37 -16.16 26.53
C GLY A 302 8.63 -14.94 27.07
N TYR A 303 7.96 -14.18 26.22
CA TYR A 303 7.09 -13.07 26.62
C TYR A 303 5.63 -13.52 26.73
N THR A 304 4.83 -12.80 27.48
CA THR A 304 3.43 -13.12 27.77
C THR A 304 2.48 -12.05 27.20
N GLU A 305 1.19 -12.37 27.13
CA GLU A 305 0.15 -11.42 26.71
C GLU A 305 -0.18 -10.37 27.76
N ASP A 306 0.37 -10.45 28.97
CA ASP A 306 0.17 -9.41 29.98
C ASP A 306 0.61 -8.05 29.44
N ALA A 307 -0.30 -7.07 29.49
CA ALA A 307 -0.09 -5.81 28.80
C ALA A 307 1.13 -5.03 29.28
N ARG A 308 1.41 -5.04 30.59
CA ARG A 308 2.57 -4.32 31.16
C ARG A 308 3.83 -5.16 31.24
N GLU A 309 3.67 -6.37 31.77
CA GLU A 309 4.82 -7.23 32.10
C GLU A 309 5.28 -8.07 30.91
N GLY A 310 4.39 -8.31 29.94
CA GLY A 310 4.66 -9.10 28.75
C GLY A 310 4.80 -8.25 27.48
N LEU A 311 3.69 -7.73 26.96
CA LEU A 311 3.66 -7.02 25.67
C LEU A 311 4.55 -5.77 25.67
N LYS A 312 4.52 -4.94 26.73
CA LYS A 312 5.40 -3.77 26.80
C LYS A 312 6.89 -4.16 26.76
N LYS A 313 7.27 -5.23 27.50
CA LYS A 313 8.65 -5.74 27.48
C LYS A 313 9.02 -6.35 26.13
N TRP A 314 8.05 -7.03 25.49
CA TRP A 314 8.21 -7.55 24.13
C TRP A 314 8.49 -6.43 23.14
N TYR A 315 7.67 -5.38 23.11
CA TYR A 315 7.89 -4.25 22.19
C TYR A 315 9.21 -3.51 22.44
N ILE A 316 9.62 -3.33 23.70
CA ILE A 316 10.94 -2.79 24.00
C ILE A 316 12.05 -3.67 23.42
N ALA A 317 11.97 -4.97 23.65
CA ALA A 317 13.00 -5.89 23.16
C ALA A 317 12.99 -6.00 21.63
N TYR A 318 11.82 -6.04 21.01
CA TYR A 318 11.60 -6.06 19.57
C TYR A 318 12.19 -4.81 18.89
N MET A 319 11.81 -3.63 19.36
CA MET A 319 12.25 -2.35 18.80
C MET A 319 13.75 -2.07 19.05
N ASN A 320 14.37 -2.64 20.08
CA ASN A 320 15.78 -2.39 20.38
C ASN A 320 16.71 -3.54 19.99
N LYS A 321 16.20 -4.59 19.33
CA LYS A 321 16.98 -5.75 18.92
C LYS A 321 17.69 -6.43 20.10
N THR A 322 16.96 -6.58 21.22
CA THR A 322 17.49 -7.17 22.46
C THR A 322 16.89 -8.53 22.81
N ILE A 323 16.07 -9.11 21.94
CA ILE A 323 15.53 -10.46 22.09
C ILE A 323 16.68 -11.45 21.94
N LYS A 324 17.00 -12.18 23.02
CA LYS A 324 18.07 -13.19 22.98
C LYS A 324 17.51 -14.53 22.46
N TYR A 325 18.02 -14.98 21.34
CA TYR A 325 17.62 -16.25 20.73
C TYR A 325 18.80 -16.97 20.09
N ASN A 326 18.99 -18.26 20.43
CA ASN A 326 20.10 -19.10 19.91
C ASN A 326 21.49 -18.44 20.01
N GLY A 327 21.74 -17.68 21.09
CA GLY A 327 23.03 -17.03 21.34
C GLY A 327 23.24 -15.70 20.60
N THR A 328 22.26 -15.23 19.81
CA THR A 328 22.27 -13.96 19.10
C THR A 328 21.18 -13.02 19.63
N TYR A 329 21.29 -11.74 19.27
CA TYR A 329 20.24 -10.75 19.53
C TYR A 329 19.48 -10.47 18.24
N ILE A 330 18.13 -10.58 18.30
CA ILE A 330 17.21 -10.38 17.18
C ILE A 330 16.18 -9.29 17.52
N GLY A 331 15.53 -8.74 16.53
CA GLY A 331 14.54 -7.66 16.60
C GLY A 331 14.68 -6.72 15.41
N LEU A 332 14.03 -5.56 15.47
CA LEU A 332 14.08 -4.57 14.40
C LEU A 332 15.52 -4.07 14.16
N PRO A 333 15.98 -3.96 12.91
CA PRO A 333 17.28 -3.39 12.59
C PRO A 333 17.31 -1.90 12.93
N GLU A 334 18.49 -1.35 13.23
CA GLU A 334 18.60 0.02 13.73
C GLU A 334 18.23 1.07 12.68
N ASP A 335 18.49 0.80 11.41
CA ASP A 335 18.22 1.71 10.31
C ASP A 335 16.75 1.68 9.83
N ILE A 336 15.92 0.76 10.33
CA ILE A 336 14.50 0.66 9.94
C ILE A 336 13.73 1.94 10.25
N TYR A 337 14.13 2.67 11.27
CA TYR A 337 13.49 3.92 11.69
C TYR A 337 13.63 5.07 10.70
N THR A 338 14.49 4.92 9.70
CA THR A 338 14.68 5.85 8.59
C THR A 338 14.16 5.32 7.26
N LYS A 339 13.67 4.08 7.22
CA LYS A 339 13.07 3.43 6.04
C LYS A 339 11.60 3.83 5.91
N LYS A 340 11.38 5.05 5.46
CA LYS A 340 10.07 5.71 5.39
C LYS A 340 9.47 5.60 3.99
N PRO A 341 8.14 5.80 3.85
CA PRO A 341 7.51 5.98 2.56
C PRO A 341 8.17 7.07 1.73
N VAL A 342 8.05 6.95 0.42
CA VAL A 342 8.55 7.95 -0.52
C VAL A 342 7.53 9.06 -0.70
N HIS A 343 7.97 10.31 -0.54
CA HIS A 343 7.14 11.51 -0.66
C HIS A 343 7.65 12.45 -1.74
N ALA A 344 6.82 13.40 -2.18
CA ALA A 344 7.20 14.40 -3.15
C ALA A 344 8.40 15.24 -2.68
N SER A 345 8.57 15.43 -1.38
CA SER A 345 9.73 16.11 -0.78
C SER A 345 11.06 15.44 -1.07
N ASN A 346 11.10 14.12 -1.30
CA ASN A 346 12.31 13.40 -1.68
C ASN A 346 12.91 13.89 -3.01
N PHE A 347 12.12 14.58 -3.84
CA PHE A 347 12.50 15.06 -5.17
C PHE A 347 12.76 16.58 -5.23
N LYS A 348 12.55 17.34 -4.14
CA LYS A 348 12.76 18.81 -4.10
C LYS A 348 14.21 19.22 -4.38
N TYR A 349 15.16 18.35 -4.08
CA TYR A 349 16.60 18.54 -4.30
C TYR A 349 17.16 17.44 -5.21
N GLY A 350 16.31 16.85 -6.03
CA GLY A 350 16.68 15.77 -6.94
C GLY A 350 17.87 16.18 -7.78
N LEU A 351 18.93 15.39 -7.74
CA LEU A 351 19.98 15.47 -8.70
C LEU A 351 19.38 15.18 -10.08
N PRO A 352 19.70 15.96 -11.12
CA PRO A 352 19.35 15.56 -12.47
C PRO A 352 19.83 14.11 -12.63
N MET A 353 18.99 13.24 -13.16
CA MET A 353 19.45 11.91 -13.53
C MET A 353 20.55 12.11 -14.55
N ASP A 354 21.80 11.93 -14.11
CA ASP A 354 22.94 11.90 -15.01
C ASP A 354 22.68 10.75 -15.98
N SER A 355 22.35 11.15 -17.22
CA SER A 355 22.24 10.30 -18.39
C SER A 355 21.66 8.90 -18.09
N PHE A 356 20.36 8.73 -18.37
CA PHE A 356 19.95 7.46 -18.93
C PHE A 356 20.81 7.28 -20.19
N GLU A 357 21.78 6.40 -20.17
CA GLU A 357 22.13 5.76 -21.40
C GLU A 357 20.83 5.23 -21.98
N GLU A 358 20.55 5.55 -23.25
CA GLU A 358 19.35 5.00 -23.91
C GLU A 358 19.21 3.55 -23.46
N PRO A 359 18.07 3.14 -22.87
CA PRO A 359 17.93 1.77 -22.44
C PRO A 359 18.19 0.92 -23.68
N LYS A 360 19.33 0.26 -23.73
CA LYS A 360 19.66 -0.74 -24.77
C LYS A 360 18.52 -1.77 -24.87
N GLY A 361 17.68 -1.82 -23.83
CA GLY A 361 16.48 -2.62 -23.70
C GLY A 361 15.31 -2.23 -24.60
N VAL A 362 15.09 -1.00 -25.03
CA VAL A 362 13.91 -0.70 -25.88
C VAL A 362 14.08 -1.36 -27.26
N ILE A 363 15.28 -1.41 -27.80
CA ILE A 363 15.56 -2.15 -29.04
C ILE A 363 15.52 -3.67 -28.75
N GLU A 364 16.03 -4.13 -27.62
CA GLU A 364 16.00 -5.52 -27.20
C GLU A 364 14.57 -5.97 -26.82
N VAL A 365 13.77 -5.13 -26.16
CA VAL A 365 12.36 -5.42 -25.86
C VAL A 365 11.55 -5.54 -27.15
N THR A 366 11.74 -4.63 -28.10
CA THR A 366 11.08 -4.74 -29.42
C THR A 366 11.57 -6.00 -30.15
N GLN A 367 12.85 -6.32 -30.13
CA GLN A 367 13.40 -7.54 -30.70
C GLN A 367 12.97 -8.81 -29.93
N SER A 368 12.90 -8.74 -28.61
CA SER A 368 12.40 -9.82 -27.76
C SER A 368 10.90 -10.08 -28.01
N ILE A 369 10.09 -9.04 -28.07
CA ILE A 369 8.66 -9.15 -28.40
C ILE A 369 8.49 -9.73 -29.80
N ILE A 370 9.20 -9.21 -30.79
CA ILE A 370 9.19 -9.73 -32.18
C ILE A 370 9.66 -11.20 -32.19
N SER A 371 10.67 -11.56 -31.44
CA SER A 371 11.16 -12.94 -31.36
C SER A 371 10.18 -13.88 -30.67
N ARG A 372 9.47 -13.41 -29.62
CA ARG A 372 8.43 -14.16 -28.92
C ARG A 372 7.18 -14.30 -29.80
N ILE A 373 6.76 -13.24 -30.50
CA ILE A 373 5.67 -13.29 -31.46
C ILE A 373 6.02 -14.26 -32.58
N LYS A 374 7.20 -14.19 -33.18
CA LYS A 374 7.66 -15.16 -34.18
C LYS A 374 7.68 -16.59 -33.66
N LYS A 375 7.91 -16.77 -32.35
CA LYS A 375 7.93 -18.09 -31.69
C LYS A 375 6.51 -18.63 -31.45
N LEU A 376 5.53 -17.76 -31.14
CA LEU A 376 4.12 -18.09 -31.00
C LEU A 376 3.49 -18.49 -32.34
N PHE A 377 3.89 -17.86 -33.43
CA PHE A 377 3.37 -18.11 -34.78
C PHE A 377 4.28 -19.03 -35.64
N LYS A 378 5.12 -19.87 -35.01
CA LYS A 378 6.08 -20.76 -35.70
C LYS A 378 5.50 -21.63 -36.81
N SER A 379 4.20 -21.85 -36.84
CA SER A 379 3.48 -22.68 -37.82
C SER A 379 2.75 -21.90 -38.92
N ARG A 380 2.77 -20.57 -38.89
CA ARG A 380 2.05 -19.72 -39.85
C ARG A 380 2.92 -18.52 -40.27
N PRO A 381 2.90 -18.13 -41.55
CA PRO A 381 3.63 -16.95 -42.01
C PRO A 381 2.94 -15.68 -41.49
N VAL A 382 3.62 -14.95 -40.64
CA VAL A 382 3.19 -13.67 -40.09
C VAL A 382 4.09 -12.57 -40.63
N LYS A 383 3.52 -11.51 -41.20
CA LYS A 383 4.23 -10.32 -41.60
C LYS A 383 4.19 -9.32 -40.46
N ILE A 384 5.34 -8.82 -40.03
CA ILE A 384 5.48 -7.78 -39.02
C ILE A 384 5.98 -6.53 -39.69
N GLU A 385 5.18 -5.46 -39.62
CA GLU A 385 5.52 -4.13 -40.14
C GLU A 385 5.70 -3.20 -38.97
N GLN A 386 6.85 -2.52 -38.91
CA GLN A 386 7.15 -1.52 -37.88
C GLN A 386 7.09 -0.13 -38.53
N GLU A 387 6.20 0.71 -38.04
CA GLU A 387 6.15 2.15 -38.33
C GLU A 387 6.60 2.88 -37.03
N GLN A 388 6.99 4.17 -37.16
CA GLN A 388 7.63 4.95 -36.09
C GLN A 388 6.97 4.86 -34.70
N ASN A 389 5.67 4.65 -34.65
CA ASN A 389 4.89 4.55 -33.39
C ASN A 389 3.95 3.34 -33.35
N TYR A 390 4.08 2.38 -34.26
CA TYR A 390 3.20 1.24 -34.32
C TYR A 390 3.91 -0.03 -34.76
N LEU A 391 3.57 -1.13 -34.10
CA LEU A 391 3.88 -2.47 -34.54
C LEU A 391 2.61 -3.08 -35.12
N THR A 392 2.62 -3.47 -36.38
CA THR A 392 1.47 -4.13 -37.03
C THR A 392 1.82 -5.60 -37.28
N ILE A 393 0.98 -6.50 -36.78
CA ILE A 393 1.11 -7.93 -37.05
C ILE A 393 -0.02 -8.30 -38.04
N VAL A 394 0.35 -8.96 -39.12
CA VAL A 394 -0.59 -9.39 -40.16
C VAL A 394 -0.55 -10.91 -40.30
N GLU A 395 -1.69 -11.57 -40.10
CA GLU A 395 -1.88 -13.00 -40.34
C GLU A 395 -3.10 -13.17 -41.27
N GLY A 396 -2.87 -13.50 -42.53
CA GLY A 396 -3.91 -13.52 -43.55
C GLY A 396 -4.59 -12.15 -43.70
N ASP A 397 -5.92 -12.11 -43.60
CA ASP A 397 -6.70 -10.86 -43.65
C ASP A 397 -6.82 -10.13 -42.29
N THR A 398 -6.27 -10.70 -41.24
CA THR A 398 -6.37 -10.14 -39.89
C THR A 398 -5.16 -9.28 -39.61
N LYS A 399 -5.41 -8.05 -39.12
CA LYS A 399 -4.37 -7.10 -38.72
C LYS A 399 -4.56 -6.69 -37.26
N TRP A 400 -3.49 -6.80 -36.47
CA TRP A 400 -3.39 -6.25 -35.13
C TRP A 400 -2.41 -5.09 -35.13
N LYS A 401 -2.86 -3.91 -34.71
CA LYS A 401 -2.02 -2.71 -34.66
C LYS A 401 -1.77 -2.35 -33.19
N PHE A 402 -0.52 -2.37 -32.78
CA PHE A 402 -0.07 -2.02 -31.43
C PHE A 402 0.65 -0.68 -31.50
N GLN A 403 0.26 0.28 -30.68
CA GLN A 403 0.99 1.53 -30.57
C GLN A 403 2.28 1.29 -29.78
N THR A 404 3.42 1.62 -30.36
CA THR A 404 4.68 1.59 -29.65
C THR A 404 4.86 2.89 -28.89
N LEU A 405 5.19 2.82 -27.60
CA LEU A 405 5.52 3.99 -26.80
C LEU A 405 6.74 4.69 -27.42
N THR A 406 6.57 5.95 -27.82
CA THR A 406 7.69 6.80 -28.18
C THR A 406 8.20 7.45 -26.92
N ILE A 407 9.35 7.00 -26.40
CA ILE A 407 10.03 7.65 -25.31
C ILE A 407 10.74 8.88 -25.89
N ILE A 408 10.19 10.08 -25.66
CA ILE A 408 10.83 11.33 -26.07
C ILE A 408 11.73 11.77 -24.93
N TYR A 409 13.05 11.62 -25.13
CA TYR A 409 14.04 12.27 -24.28
C TYR A 409 14.14 13.74 -24.67
N GLN A 410 13.68 14.67 -23.81
CA GLN A 410 14.12 16.05 -23.90
C GLN A 410 15.43 16.22 -23.15
N LYS A 411 16.53 16.33 -23.91
CA LYS A 411 17.82 16.79 -23.42
C LYS A 411 17.67 18.30 -23.22
N ASN A 412 17.47 18.77 -22.01
CA ASN A 412 17.65 20.20 -21.70
C ASN A 412 19.17 20.49 -21.71
N LEU A 413 19.59 21.28 -22.68
CA LEU A 413 20.90 21.90 -22.73
C LEU A 413 21.05 22.97 -21.65
#